data_d62578a7c75f54c076262de25f12a878
#
_entry.id   d62578a7c75f54c076262de25f12a878
#
_cell.length_a   1.000
_cell.length_b   1.000
_cell.length_c   1.000
_cell.angle_alpha   90.00
_cell.angle_beta   90.00
_cell.angle_gamma   90.00
#
_symmetry.space_group_name_H-M   'P 1'
#
loop_
_entity.id
_entity.type
_entity.pdbx_description
1 polymer ?
#
loop_
_entity_poly.entity_id
_entity_poly.type
_entity_poly.pdbx_seq_one_letter_code
_entity_poly.pdbx_strand_id
1 'polypeptide(L)'
;MHGYDNEYPQQLSGGMQQRVGLARALANDAEILLMDEAFSALDPLNRKDMQDELLDLQETMHKTIIFISHDLNEALRIGDRIMIMRDGEVVQTGTPEEILTHPANHYVERFIEDVDRTKLLTAANVMIRPNTVNIDKDGPRIAIRRMRDNDISSIYVIDSNRKFVGFADADDVIKLIQDNNPDLRSVVQTNVPETTADTPVRDLIEKKFRQPQFRLPYSMTNIA
;
A
#
# COMPACT_ATOMS: atom_id res chain seq x y z
N MET A 1 -10.35 -24.51 20.36
CA MET A 1 -10.21 -24.61 21.83
C MET A 1 -10.55 -26.01 22.36
N HIS A 2 -10.34 -27.06 21.57
CA HIS A 2 -10.59 -28.44 22.02
C HIS A 2 -9.80 -28.78 23.29
N GLY A 3 -10.47 -29.39 24.27
CA GLY A 3 -9.89 -29.85 25.54
C GLY A 3 -9.99 -28.87 26.71
N TYR A 4 -10.59 -27.69 26.50
CA TYR A 4 -10.75 -26.66 27.54
C TYR A 4 -12.22 -26.35 27.84
N ASP A 5 -13.14 -27.18 27.39
CA ASP A 5 -14.57 -26.95 27.47
C ASP A 5 -15.12 -26.92 28.92
N ASN A 6 -14.40 -27.55 29.84
CA ASN A 6 -14.76 -27.62 31.28
C ASN A 6 -13.88 -26.73 32.17
N GLU A 7 -12.97 -25.92 31.58
CA GLU A 7 -12.07 -25.07 32.34
C GLU A 7 -12.74 -23.75 32.71
N TYR A 8 -12.44 -23.24 33.92
CA TYR A 8 -12.89 -21.90 34.33
C TYR A 8 -12.04 -20.82 33.64
N PRO A 9 -12.59 -19.59 33.50
CA PRO A 9 -11.86 -18.49 32.84
C PRO A 9 -10.46 -18.23 33.39
N GLN A 10 -10.25 -18.38 34.70
CA GLN A 10 -8.95 -18.18 35.36
C GLN A 10 -7.90 -19.25 34.97
N GLN A 11 -8.33 -20.36 34.42
CA GLN A 11 -7.46 -21.47 33.96
C GLN A 11 -7.06 -21.33 32.49
N LEU A 12 -7.67 -20.36 31.78
CA LEU A 12 -7.40 -20.08 30.39
C LEU A 12 -6.29 -19.03 30.25
N SER A 13 -5.48 -19.15 29.20
CA SER A 13 -4.54 -18.09 28.83
C SER A 13 -5.28 -16.81 28.42
N GLY A 14 -4.62 -15.64 28.47
CA GLY A 14 -5.22 -14.37 28.09
C GLY A 14 -5.83 -14.41 26.68
N GLY A 15 -5.14 -14.98 25.71
CA GLY A 15 -5.65 -15.18 24.35
C GLY A 15 -6.88 -16.09 24.28
N MET A 16 -6.91 -17.15 25.09
CA MET A 16 -8.09 -18.03 25.16
C MET A 16 -9.29 -17.30 25.78
N GLN A 17 -9.06 -16.49 26.82
CA GLN A 17 -10.11 -15.67 27.43
C GLN A 17 -10.70 -14.67 26.43
N GLN A 18 -9.86 -14.04 25.59
CA GLN A 18 -10.31 -13.11 24.56
C GLN A 18 -11.10 -13.82 23.46
N ARG A 19 -10.66 -15.00 22.99
CA ARG A 19 -11.45 -15.85 22.05
C ARG A 19 -12.82 -16.22 22.63
N VAL A 20 -12.89 -16.56 23.91
CA VAL A 20 -14.19 -16.80 24.59
C VAL A 20 -15.04 -15.53 24.64
N GLY A 21 -14.43 -14.38 24.95
CA GLY A 21 -15.10 -13.08 24.93
C GLY A 21 -15.69 -12.74 23.56
N LEU A 22 -14.89 -12.90 22.50
CA LEU A 22 -15.32 -12.71 21.11
C LEU A 22 -16.47 -13.67 20.75
N ALA A 23 -16.31 -14.98 21.04
CA ALA A 23 -17.34 -15.97 20.78
C ALA A 23 -18.66 -15.65 21.51
N ARG A 24 -18.61 -15.18 22.77
CA ARG A 24 -19.79 -14.72 23.52
C ARG A 24 -20.47 -13.51 22.86
N ALA A 25 -19.69 -12.53 22.39
CA ALA A 25 -20.24 -11.36 21.73
C ALA A 25 -20.93 -11.74 20.41
N LEU A 26 -20.32 -12.66 19.64
CA LEU A 26 -20.85 -13.15 18.38
C LEU A 26 -22.10 -14.05 18.57
N ALA A 27 -22.17 -14.80 19.65
CA ALA A 27 -23.31 -15.70 19.94
C ALA A 27 -24.64 -14.95 20.14
N ASN A 28 -24.60 -13.66 20.46
CA ASN A 28 -25.79 -12.82 20.57
C ASN A 28 -26.35 -12.34 19.23
N ASP A 29 -25.68 -12.62 18.15
CA ASP A 29 -26.05 -12.24 16.78
C ASP A 29 -26.35 -10.75 16.58
N ALA A 30 -25.72 -9.89 17.37
CA ALA A 30 -25.91 -8.43 17.30
C ALA A 30 -25.49 -7.89 15.92
N GLU A 31 -26.23 -6.90 15.39
CA GLU A 31 -25.90 -6.22 14.12
C GLU A 31 -24.65 -5.36 14.25
N ILE A 32 -24.43 -4.78 15.44
CA ILE A 32 -23.29 -3.90 15.76
C ILE A 32 -22.50 -4.51 16.91
N LEU A 33 -21.22 -4.72 16.71
CA LEU A 33 -20.29 -5.23 17.70
C LEU A 33 -19.39 -4.09 18.19
N LEU A 34 -19.37 -3.86 19.51
CA LEU A 34 -18.51 -2.88 20.16
C LEU A 34 -17.32 -3.59 20.79
N MET A 35 -16.12 -3.22 20.40
CA MET A 35 -14.87 -3.76 20.91
C MET A 35 -14.01 -2.63 21.47
N ASP A 36 -13.72 -2.68 22.75
CA ASP A 36 -12.88 -1.72 23.44
C ASP A 36 -11.57 -2.38 23.85
N GLU A 37 -10.46 -1.95 23.21
CA GLU A 37 -9.10 -2.46 23.41
C GLU A 37 -9.01 -4.00 23.45
N ALA A 38 -9.75 -4.69 22.59
CA ALA A 38 -9.94 -6.14 22.64
C ALA A 38 -8.66 -6.97 22.55
N PHE A 39 -7.56 -6.40 22.03
CA PHE A 39 -6.29 -7.10 21.84
C PHE A 39 -5.11 -6.51 22.63
N SER A 40 -5.36 -5.51 23.49
CA SER A 40 -4.32 -4.80 24.25
C SER A 40 -3.51 -5.68 25.19
N ALA A 41 -4.13 -6.71 25.76
CA ALA A 41 -3.50 -7.66 26.71
C ALA A 41 -2.73 -8.81 26.05
N LEU A 42 -2.70 -8.87 24.69
CA LEU A 42 -2.02 -9.93 23.95
C LEU A 42 -0.57 -9.56 23.63
N ASP A 43 0.29 -10.57 23.61
CA ASP A 43 1.61 -10.43 22.99
C ASP A 43 1.49 -10.21 21.46
N PRO A 44 2.52 -9.65 20.80
CA PRO A 44 2.44 -9.24 19.40
C PRO A 44 2.06 -10.35 18.42
N LEU A 45 2.46 -11.60 18.69
CA LEU A 45 2.18 -12.72 17.79
C LEU A 45 0.70 -13.13 17.90
N ASN A 46 0.23 -13.39 19.12
CA ASN A 46 -1.17 -13.73 19.38
C ASN A 46 -2.12 -12.60 18.96
N ARG A 47 -1.70 -11.33 19.14
CA ARG A 47 -2.47 -10.16 18.68
C ARG A 47 -2.70 -10.20 17.18
N LYS A 48 -1.64 -10.47 16.40
CA LYS A 48 -1.74 -10.60 14.95
C LYS A 48 -2.70 -11.69 14.53
N ASP A 49 -2.58 -12.87 15.12
CA ASP A 49 -3.46 -14.00 14.80
C ASP A 49 -4.93 -13.69 15.10
N MET A 50 -5.21 -13.00 16.22
CA MET A 50 -6.57 -12.59 16.59
C MET A 50 -7.15 -11.52 15.66
N GLN A 51 -6.31 -10.60 15.17
CA GLN A 51 -6.71 -9.60 14.17
C GLN A 51 -7.08 -10.28 12.84
N ASP A 52 -6.29 -11.26 12.40
CA ASP A 52 -6.58 -12.04 11.19
C ASP A 52 -7.89 -12.84 11.35
N GLU A 53 -8.09 -13.51 12.49
CA GLU A 53 -9.35 -14.20 12.81
C GLU A 53 -10.57 -13.22 12.79
N LEU A 54 -10.39 -11.99 13.27
CA LEU A 54 -11.46 -10.98 13.25
C LEU A 54 -11.81 -10.54 11.83
N LEU A 55 -10.81 -10.32 10.98
CA LEU A 55 -11.00 -9.96 9.57
C LEU A 55 -11.73 -11.08 8.80
N ASP A 56 -11.30 -12.33 8.96
CA ASP A 56 -11.95 -13.49 8.35
C ASP A 56 -13.42 -13.64 8.79
N LEU A 57 -13.69 -13.38 10.07
CA LEU A 57 -15.05 -13.37 10.60
C LEU A 57 -15.90 -12.23 10.03
N GLN A 58 -15.33 -11.04 9.90
CA GLN A 58 -16.03 -9.86 9.36
C GLN A 58 -16.41 -10.08 7.90
N GLU A 59 -15.51 -10.66 7.07
CA GLU A 59 -15.82 -11.01 5.68
C GLU A 59 -16.98 -12.00 5.56
N THR A 60 -17.11 -12.94 6.53
CA THR A 60 -18.16 -13.96 6.51
C THR A 60 -19.49 -13.43 7.05
N MET A 61 -19.46 -12.63 8.10
CA MET A 61 -20.64 -12.24 8.88
C MET A 61 -21.23 -10.92 8.44
N HIS A 62 -20.48 -10.07 7.72
CA HIS A 62 -20.89 -8.74 7.23
C HIS A 62 -21.48 -7.82 8.33
N LYS A 63 -20.95 -7.91 9.55
CA LYS A 63 -21.42 -7.10 10.69
C LYS A 63 -20.68 -5.78 10.78
N THR A 64 -21.34 -4.79 11.35
CA THR A 64 -20.68 -3.52 11.70
C THR A 64 -19.89 -3.70 12.99
N ILE A 65 -18.58 -3.46 12.95
CA ILE A 65 -17.70 -3.50 14.12
C ILE A 65 -17.22 -2.09 14.43
N ILE A 66 -17.46 -1.63 15.65
CA ILE A 66 -16.84 -0.41 16.19
C ILE A 66 -15.72 -0.86 17.10
N PHE A 67 -14.49 -0.63 16.66
CA PHE A 67 -13.28 -1.07 17.34
C PHE A 67 -12.50 0.12 17.90
N ILE A 68 -12.26 0.13 19.21
CA ILE A 68 -11.49 1.15 19.89
C ILE A 68 -10.10 0.60 20.15
N SER A 69 -9.08 1.34 19.73
CA SER A 69 -7.67 1.03 19.97
C SER A 69 -6.87 2.30 20.21
N HIS A 70 -5.84 2.21 21.03
CA HIS A 70 -4.81 3.24 21.14
C HIS A 70 -3.63 3.00 20.18
N ASP A 71 -3.60 1.87 19.48
CA ASP A 71 -2.57 1.51 18.50
C ASP A 71 -3.05 1.83 17.09
N LEU A 72 -2.45 2.86 16.48
CA LEU A 72 -2.80 3.29 15.13
C LEU A 72 -2.51 2.20 14.08
N ASN A 73 -1.44 1.40 14.23
CA ASN A 73 -1.14 0.32 13.28
C ASN A 73 -2.24 -0.74 13.29
N GLU A 74 -2.83 -0.99 14.46
CA GLU A 74 -3.98 -1.87 14.61
C GLU A 74 -5.21 -1.29 13.89
N ALA A 75 -5.53 -0.02 14.13
CA ALA A 75 -6.64 0.66 13.48
C ALA A 75 -6.47 0.71 11.94
N LEU A 76 -5.27 0.98 11.45
CA LEU A 76 -4.94 1.00 10.02
C LEU A 76 -5.04 -0.37 9.34
N ARG A 77 -4.83 -1.45 10.12
CA ARG A 77 -4.90 -2.82 9.61
C ARG A 77 -6.32 -3.37 9.54
N ILE A 78 -7.14 -3.05 10.54
CA ILE A 78 -8.47 -3.65 10.74
C ILE A 78 -9.58 -2.78 10.16
N GLY A 79 -9.44 -1.45 10.24
CA GLY A 79 -10.52 -0.52 9.98
C GLY A 79 -10.70 -0.16 8.51
N ASP A 80 -11.92 -0.30 7.98
CA ASP A 80 -12.33 0.29 6.71
C ASP A 80 -12.37 1.83 6.81
N ARG A 81 -12.75 2.34 7.98
CA ARG A 81 -12.75 3.77 8.31
C ARG A 81 -12.19 3.98 9.71
N ILE A 82 -11.38 5.02 9.84
CA ILE A 82 -10.71 5.39 11.09
C ILE A 82 -11.24 6.75 11.55
N MET A 83 -11.52 6.85 12.84
CA MET A 83 -11.86 8.09 13.51
C MET A 83 -10.80 8.38 14.57
N ILE A 84 -10.03 9.45 14.35
CA ILE A 84 -9.05 9.93 15.32
C ILE A 84 -9.73 10.92 16.25
N MET A 85 -9.62 10.67 17.55
CA MET A 85 -10.19 11.50 18.58
C MET A 85 -9.11 12.09 19.49
N ARG A 86 -9.40 13.27 20.03
CA ARG A 86 -8.56 13.93 21.03
C ARG A 86 -9.44 14.72 21.98
N ASP A 87 -9.22 14.58 23.28
CA ASP A 87 -9.93 15.33 24.32
C ASP A 87 -11.48 15.24 24.21
N GLY A 88 -11.97 14.08 23.73
CA GLY A 88 -13.41 13.82 23.52
C GLY A 88 -13.99 14.36 22.21
N GLU A 89 -13.17 15.01 21.37
CA GLU A 89 -13.59 15.57 20.08
C GLU A 89 -13.02 14.74 18.91
N VAL A 90 -13.77 14.69 17.82
CA VAL A 90 -13.33 14.06 16.57
C VAL A 90 -12.39 15.02 15.85
N VAL A 91 -11.15 14.58 15.62
CA VAL A 91 -10.12 15.36 14.93
C VAL A 91 -10.14 15.10 13.43
N GLN A 92 -10.24 13.82 13.04
CA GLN A 92 -10.33 13.42 11.65
C GLN A 92 -11.07 12.08 11.54
N THR A 93 -11.79 11.90 10.42
CA THR A 93 -12.37 10.61 10.02
C THR A 93 -12.06 10.38 8.56
N GLY A 94 -11.61 9.18 8.21
CA GLY A 94 -11.26 8.82 6.83
C GLY A 94 -10.94 7.34 6.68
N THR A 95 -10.63 6.94 5.45
CA THR A 95 -10.01 5.63 5.18
C THR A 95 -8.57 5.62 5.70
N PRO A 96 -7.95 4.44 5.88
CA PRO A 96 -6.52 4.34 6.18
C PRO A 96 -5.64 5.18 5.25
N GLU A 97 -5.93 5.14 3.95
CA GLU A 97 -5.21 5.92 2.93
C GLU A 97 -5.37 7.43 3.15
N GLU A 98 -6.59 7.92 3.36
CA GLU A 98 -6.87 9.34 3.61
C GLU A 98 -6.15 9.86 4.86
N ILE A 99 -6.14 9.08 5.94
CA ILE A 99 -5.43 9.42 7.18
C ILE A 99 -3.93 9.55 6.96
N LEU A 100 -3.33 8.62 6.19
CA LEU A 100 -1.89 8.58 5.94
C LEU A 100 -1.40 9.61 4.93
N THR A 101 -2.24 9.96 3.93
CA THR A 101 -1.85 10.83 2.82
C THR A 101 -2.29 12.28 3.00
N HIS A 102 -3.40 12.51 3.72
CA HIS A 102 -4.00 13.82 3.93
C HIS A 102 -4.33 14.07 5.41
N PRO A 103 -3.31 14.15 6.29
CA PRO A 103 -3.55 14.45 7.70
C PRO A 103 -4.18 15.84 7.85
N ALA A 104 -5.26 15.92 8.66
CA ALA A 104 -6.05 17.13 8.83
C ALA A 104 -5.29 18.26 9.55
N ASN A 105 -4.33 17.91 10.39
CA ASN A 105 -3.53 18.88 11.15
C ASN A 105 -2.24 18.24 11.70
N HIS A 106 -1.40 19.08 12.32
CA HIS A 106 -0.12 18.65 12.90
C HIS A 106 -0.25 17.58 14.00
N TYR A 107 -1.37 17.51 14.71
CA TYR A 107 -1.59 16.43 15.69
C TYR A 107 -1.69 15.07 14.98
N VAL A 108 -2.47 15.00 13.90
CA VAL A 108 -2.59 13.77 13.10
C VAL A 108 -1.26 13.43 12.41
N GLU A 109 -0.55 14.43 11.86
CA GLU A 109 0.79 14.23 11.28
C GLU A 109 1.74 13.52 12.25
N ARG A 110 1.83 14.03 13.49
CA ARG A 110 2.66 13.41 14.53
C ARG A 110 2.16 12.04 14.94
N PHE A 111 0.84 11.83 14.96
CA PHE A 111 0.24 10.56 15.33
C PHE A 111 0.55 9.44 14.33
N ILE A 112 0.74 9.80 13.05
CA ILE A 112 1.10 8.86 11.96
C ILE A 112 2.60 8.82 11.67
N GLU A 113 3.44 9.59 12.37
CA GLU A 113 4.87 9.72 12.09
C GLU A 113 5.61 8.38 12.21
N ASP A 114 5.27 7.60 13.24
CA ASP A 114 5.89 6.29 13.52
C ASP A 114 5.29 5.13 12.72
N VAL A 115 4.30 5.39 11.88
CA VAL A 115 3.66 4.35 11.07
C VAL A 115 4.54 3.96 9.89
N ASP A 116 4.81 2.68 9.75
CA ASP A 116 5.47 2.13 8.56
C ASP A 116 4.51 2.15 7.36
N ARG A 117 4.43 3.29 6.70
CA ARG A 117 3.55 3.53 5.53
C ARG A 117 3.81 2.56 4.38
N THR A 118 5.01 1.96 4.33
CA THR A 118 5.37 1.04 3.23
C THR A 118 4.59 -0.27 3.26
N LYS A 119 4.03 -0.63 4.42
CA LYS A 119 3.20 -1.84 4.59
C LYS A 119 1.74 -1.63 4.19
N LEU A 120 1.28 -0.40 4.20
CA LEU A 120 -0.13 -0.03 4.03
C LEU A 120 -0.41 0.60 2.66
N LEU A 121 0.60 1.28 2.09
CA LEU A 121 0.49 1.88 0.77
C LEU A 121 0.79 0.86 -0.32
N THR A 122 0.07 0.97 -1.42
CA THR A 122 0.27 0.17 -2.64
C THR A 122 0.96 0.99 -3.72
N ALA A 123 1.33 0.33 -4.82
CA ALA A 123 1.88 1.01 -5.99
C ALA A 123 0.94 2.12 -6.49
N ALA A 124 -0.37 1.91 -6.44
CA ALA A 124 -1.36 2.90 -6.85
C ALA A 124 -1.28 4.22 -6.08
N ASN A 125 -0.96 4.15 -4.76
CA ASN A 125 -0.89 5.34 -3.90
C ASN A 125 0.36 6.20 -4.13
N VAL A 126 1.43 5.59 -4.66
CA VAL A 126 2.74 6.26 -4.82
C VAL A 126 3.14 6.49 -6.27
N MET A 127 2.43 5.90 -7.22
CA MET A 127 2.74 6.06 -8.65
C MET A 127 2.46 7.47 -9.12
N ILE A 128 3.33 7.94 -10.02
CA ILE A 128 3.19 9.23 -10.70
C ILE A 128 2.99 9.01 -12.19
N ARG A 129 2.39 9.98 -12.89
CA ARG A 129 2.27 9.92 -14.34
C ARG A 129 3.68 9.97 -14.96
N PRO A 130 4.07 8.97 -15.76
CA PRO A 130 5.40 8.90 -16.33
C PRO A 130 5.60 9.94 -17.44
N ASN A 131 6.82 10.47 -17.56
CA ASN A 131 7.26 11.18 -18.76
C ASN A 131 7.55 10.16 -19.87
N THR A 132 6.93 10.34 -21.02
CA THR A 132 7.03 9.39 -22.13
C THR A 132 7.46 10.03 -23.44
N VAL A 133 8.06 9.23 -24.31
CA VAL A 133 8.27 9.55 -25.74
C VAL A 133 7.60 8.50 -26.60
N ASN A 134 7.09 8.92 -27.77
CA ASN A 134 6.50 8.01 -28.74
C ASN A 134 7.58 7.52 -29.70
N ILE A 135 7.79 6.19 -29.77
CA ILE A 135 8.87 5.57 -30.55
C ILE A 135 8.70 5.78 -32.07
N ASP A 136 7.45 6.00 -32.52
CA ASP A 136 7.14 6.16 -33.93
C ASP A 136 7.19 7.62 -34.42
N LYS A 137 7.20 8.58 -33.47
CA LYS A 137 7.11 10.02 -33.78
C LYS A 137 8.27 10.84 -33.22
N ASP A 138 8.79 10.44 -32.07
CA ASP A 138 9.80 11.19 -31.33
C ASP A 138 11.18 10.56 -31.56
N GLY A 139 12.15 11.38 -31.96
CA GLY A 139 13.55 10.94 -32.12
C GLY A 139 14.39 11.19 -30.87
N PRO A 140 15.69 10.79 -30.88
CA PRO A 140 16.62 10.93 -29.75
C PRO A 140 16.75 12.36 -29.22
N ARG A 141 16.67 13.39 -30.10
CA ARG A 141 16.74 14.80 -29.67
C ARG A 141 15.54 15.25 -28.86
N ILE A 142 14.35 14.70 -29.16
CA ILE A 142 13.13 14.99 -28.37
C ILE A 142 13.21 14.27 -27.03
N ALA A 143 13.69 13.03 -27.02
CA ALA A 143 13.86 12.24 -25.79
C ALA A 143 14.80 12.97 -24.82
N ILE A 144 16.00 13.36 -25.25
CA ILE A 144 16.97 14.03 -24.37
C ILE A 144 16.48 15.41 -23.90
N ARG A 145 15.75 16.15 -24.75
CA ARG A 145 15.14 17.41 -24.33
C ARG A 145 14.12 17.21 -23.22
N ARG A 146 13.18 16.25 -23.37
CA ARG A 146 12.19 15.91 -22.34
C ARG A 146 12.84 15.43 -21.04
N MET A 147 13.91 14.65 -21.13
CA MET A 147 14.68 14.23 -19.95
C MET A 147 15.27 15.45 -19.21
N ARG A 148 15.86 16.41 -19.94
CA ARG A 148 16.44 17.62 -19.38
C ARG A 148 15.38 18.53 -18.78
N ASP A 149 14.27 18.74 -19.48
CA ASP A 149 13.18 19.63 -19.04
C ASP A 149 12.49 19.13 -17.75
N ASN A 150 12.59 17.83 -17.46
CA ASN A 150 12.00 17.18 -16.30
C ASN A 150 13.02 16.68 -15.27
N ASP A 151 14.32 17.00 -15.45
CA ASP A 151 15.43 16.58 -14.58
C ASP A 151 15.47 15.06 -14.33
N ILE A 152 15.30 14.28 -15.39
CA ILE A 152 15.30 12.80 -15.35
C ILE A 152 16.42 12.23 -16.23
N SER A 153 17.04 11.14 -15.79
CA SER A 153 18.12 10.43 -16.50
C SER A 153 17.62 9.32 -17.44
N SER A 154 16.32 9.08 -17.47
CA SER A 154 15.72 8.07 -18.33
C SER A 154 14.28 8.44 -18.66
N ILE A 155 13.76 7.93 -19.77
CA ILE A 155 12.41 8.21 -20.21
C ILE A 155 11.70 6.94 -20.67
N TYR A 156 10.43 6.81 -20.36
CA TYR A 156 9.60 5.70 -20.83
C TYR A 156 9.24 5.88 -22.31
N VAL A 157 9.23 4.77 -23.03
CA VAL A 157 8.95 4.73 -24.45
C VAL A 157 7.63 4.03 -24.69
N ILE A 158 6.74 4.67 -25.43
CA ILE A 158 5.42 4.15 -25.82
C ILE A 158 5.29 4.10 -27.34
N ASP A 159 4.41 3.23 -27.84
CA ASP A 159 4.03 3.20 -29.26
C ASP A 159 2.92 4.22 -29.59
N SER A 160 2.49 4.22 -30.86
CA SER A 160 1.42 5.10 -31.34
C SER A 160 0.04 4.79 -30.72
N ASN A 161 -0.15 3.60 -30.15
CA ASN A 161 -1.35 3.19 -29.42
C ASN A 161 -1.24 3.48 -27.92
N ARG A 162 -0.17 4.20 -27.49
CA ARG A 162 0.16 4.51 -26.10
C ARG A 162 0.52 3.27 -25.25
N LYS A 163 0.82 2.14 -25.88
CA LYS A 163 1.29 0.95 -25.18
C LYS A 163 2.75 1.11 -24.80
N PHE A 164 3.10 0.67 -23.60
CA PHE A 164 4.48 0.67 -23.11
C PHE A 164 5.35 -0.26 -23.95
N VAL A 165 6.51 0.23 -24.38
CA VAL A 165 7.50 -0.50 -25.18
C VAL A 165 8.75 -0.80 -24.36
N GLY A 166 9.17 0.14 -23.50
CA GLY A 166 10.36 0.03 -22.71
C GLY A 166 10.82 1.38 -22.18
N PHE A 167 12.09 1.51 -21.84
CA PHE A 167 12.68 2.78 -21.45
C PHE A 167 14.03 2.99 -22.13
N ALA A 168 14.48 4.24 -22.20
CA ALA A 168 15.79 4.62 -22.74
C ALA A 168 16.54 5.49 -21.71
N ASP A 169 17.81 5.24 -21.52
CA ASP A 169 18.70 6.01 -20.67
C ASP A 169 19.32 7.21 -21.41
N ALA A 170 19.57 8.30 -20.69
CA ALA A 170 20.12 9.52 -21.26
C ALA A 170 21.47 9.30 -21.95
N ASP A 171 22.36 8.49 -21.33
CA ASP A 171 23.69 8.21 -21.87
C ASP A 171 23.62 7.50 -23.21
N ASP A 172 22.71 6.53 -23.37
CA ASP A 172 22.54 5.80 -24.61
C ASP A 172 21.86 6.66 -25.67
N VAL A 173 20.90 7.50 -25.30
CA VAL A 173 20.28 8.47 -26.22
C VAL A 173 21.30 9.53 -26.70
N ILE A 174 22.21 9.98 -25.82
CA ILE A 174 23.27 10.93 -26.20
C ILE A 174 24.23 10.29 -27.23
N LYS A 175 24.60 9.01 -27.05
CA LYS A 175 25.43 8.28 -28.05
C LYS A 175 24.76 8.23 -29.42
N LEU A 176 23.43 7.94 -29.47
CA LEU A 176 22.69 7.97 -30.74
C LEU A 176 22.78 9.33 -31.45
N ILE A 177 22.69 10.42 -30.66
CA ILE A 177 22.78 11.77 -31.22
C ILE A 177 24.20 12.03 -31.76
N GLN A 178 25.26 11.59 -31.07
CA GLN A 178 26.64 11.71 -31.48
C GLN A 178 26.92 10.90 -32.79
N ASP A 179 26.33 9.72 -32.89
CA ASP A 179 26.44 8.84 -34.04
C ASP A 179 25.53 9.22 -35.22
N ASN A 180 24.77 10.36 -35.07
CA ASN A 180 23.74 10.77 -36.01
C ASN A 180 22.70 9.69 -36.33
N ASN A 181 22.45 8.77 -35.42
CA ASN A 181 21.44 7.74 -35.57
C ASN A 181 20.05 8.28 -35.09
N PRO A 182 19.03 8.38 -35.97
CA PRO A 182 17.72 8.86 -35.63
C PRO A 182 16.84 7.81 -34.94
N ASP A 183 17.25 6.52 -34.97
CA ASP A 183 16.39 5.43 -34.49
C ASP A 183 16.52 5.18 -32.98
N LEU A 184 15.55 5.69 -32.25
CA LEU A 184 15.48 5.50 -30.81
C LEU A 184 15.30 4.02 -30.40
N ARG A 185 14.77 3.16 -31.29
CA ARG A 185 14.51 1.74 -31.02
C ARG A 185 15.77 0.98 -30.64
N SER A 186 16.93 1.38 -31.18
CA SER A 186 18.21 0.69 -30.98
C SER A 186 18.73 0.72 -29.54
N VAL A 187 18.19 1.64 -28.70
CA VAL A 187 18.62 1.79 -27.29
C VAL A 187 17.47 1.56 -26.29
N VAL A 188 16.31 1.15 -26.78
CA VAL A 188 15.16 0.86 -25.89
C VAL A 188 15.38 -0.46 -25.17
N GLN A 189 15.39 -0.39 -23.86
CA GLN A 189 15.46 -1.56 -22.98
C GLN A 189 14.02 -2.05 -22.71
N THR A 190 13.74 -3.30 -23.11
CA THR A 190 12.41 -3.91 -23.00
C THR A 190 12.25 -4.82 -21.78
N ASN A 191 13.37 -5.24 -21.19
CA ASN A 191 13.34 -6.09 -19.99
C ASN A 191 13.18 -5.23 -18.72
N VAL A 192 11.96 -4.84 -18.44
CA VAL A 192 11.60 -3.97 -17.31
C VAL A 192 10.72 -4.75 -16.35
N PRO A 193 11.04 -4.78 -15.05
CA PRO A 193 10.17 -5.40 -14.06
C PRO A 193 8.83 -4.71 -14.01
N GLU A 194 7.76 -5.48 -14.05
CA GLU A 194 6.38 -4.98 -13.94
C GLU A 194 5.81 -5.28 -12.55
N THR A 195 4.83 -4.48 -12.16
CA THR A 195 4.06 -4.68 -10.95
C THR A 195 2.61 -4.30 -11.15
N THR A 196 1.73 -4.76 -10.26
CA THR A 196 0.30 -4.38 -10.26
C THR A 196 0.05 -3.18 -9.35
N ALA A 197 -1.08 -2.51 -9.54
CA ALA A 197 -1.47 -1.34 -8.74
C ALA A 197 -1.58 -1.67 -7.24
N ASP A 198 -2.00 -2.86 -6.90
CA ASP A 198 -2.24 -3.33 -5.51
C ASP A 198 -0.99 -3.84 -4.82
N THR A 199 0.17 -3.88 -5.52
CA THR A 199 1.43 -4.35 -4.91
C THR A 199 1.84 -3.43 -3.76
N PRO A 200 2.07 -3.97 -2.55
CA PRO A 200 2.52 -3.17 -1.41
C PRO A 200 3.84 -2.45 -1.69
N VAL A 201 3.95 -1.21 -1.24
CA VAL A 201 5.18 -0.39 -1.44
C VAL A 201 6.40 -1.07 -0.82
N ARG A 202 6.24 -1.76 0.29
CA ARG A 202 7.30 -2.55 0.92
C ARG A 202 7.92 -3.56 -0.06
N ASP A 203 7.08 -4.30 -0.79
CA ASP A 203 7.55 -5.31 -1.75
C ASP A 203 8.27 -4.68 -2.93
N LEU A 204 7.84 -3.46 -3.33
CA LEU A 204 8.52 -2.67 -4.35
C LEU A 204 9.92 -2.25 -3.90
N ILE A 205 10.05 -1.80 -2.65
CA ILE A 205 11.32 -1.40 -2.06
C ILE A 205 12.26 -2.61 -1.96
N GLU A 206 11.79 -3.75 -1.48
CA GLU A 206 12.59 -4.98 -1.37
C GLU A 206 13.07 -5.46 -2.76
N LYS A 207 12.21 -5.41 -3.78
CA LYS A 207 12.60 -5.72 -5.17
C LYS A 207 13.66 -4.75 -5.70
N LYS A 208 13.53 -3.44 -5.40
CA LYS A 208 14.50 -2.42 -5.81
C LYS A 208 15.88 -2.66 -5.20
N PHE A 209 15.96 -3.02 -3.92
CA PHE A 209 17.24 -3.30 -3.26
C PHE A 209 17.94 -4.55 -3.80
N ARG A 210 17.17 -5.54 -4.26
CA ARG A 210 17.72 -6.76 -4.87
C ARG A 210 18.19 -6.56 -6.31
N GLN A 211 17.67 -5.53 -7.00
CA GLN A 211 18.01 -5.19 -8.38
C GLN A 211 18.20 -3.68 -8.54
N PRO A 212 19.44 -3.15 -8.43
CA PRO A 212 19.72 -1.70 -8.48
C PRO A 212 19.22 -0.99 -9.76
N GLN A 213 19.00 -1.75 -10.84
CA GLN A 213 18.43 -1.25 -12.09
C GLN A 213 16.89 -1.27 -12.11
N PHE A 214 16.26 -1.54 -10.99
CA PHE A 214 14.83 -1.66 -10.89
C PHE A 214 14.14 -0.30 -11.11
N ARG A 215 13.45 -0.17 -12.24
CA ARG A 215 12.56 0.94 -12.59
C ARG A 215 11.18 0.35 -12.81
N LEU A 216 10.17 0.93 -12.21
CA LEU A 216 8.79 0.45 -12.32
C LEU A 216 8.07 1.21 -13.44
N PRO A 217 7.78 0.58 -14.58
CA PRO A 217 6.74 1.06 -15.45
C PRO A 217 5.39 0.61 -14.90
N TYR A 218 4.47 1.52 -14.82
CA TYR A 218 3.06 1.19 -14.62
C TYR A 218 2.51 0.62 -15.93
N SER A 219 1.96 -0.58 -15.89
CA SER A 219 1.19 -1.12 -17.01
C SER A 219 -0.09 -0.30 -17.18
N MET A 220 -0.16 0.52 -18.23
CA MET A 220 -1.34 1.34 -18.55
C MET A 220 -2.52 0.52 -19.10
N THR A 221 -2.62 -0.76 -18.75
CA THR A 221 -3.60 -1.68 -19.35
C THR A 221 -5.02 -1.47 -18.83
N ASN A 222 -5.26 -0.60 -17.83
CA ASN A 222 -6.59 -0.37 -17.24
C ASN A 222 -6.89 1.12 -16.99
N ILE A 223 -6.78 1.95 -18.04
CA ILE A 223 -7.45 3.26 -18.05
C ILE A 223 -8.29 3.30 -19.34
N ALA A 224 -9.48 2.71 -19.25
CA ALA A 224 -10.60 2.97 -20.16
C ALA A 224 -11.65 3.74 -19.38
#